data_e87dc042e6bcac53cd2c69c52c05f426
#
_entry.id   e87dc042e6bcac53cd2c69c52c05f426
#
_cell.length_a   1.000
_cell.length_b   1.000
_cell.length_c   1.000
_cell.angle_alpha   90.00
_cell.angle_beta   90.00
_cell.angle_gamma   90.00
#
_symmetry.space_group_name_H-M   'P 1'
#
loop_
_entity.id
_entity.type
_entity.pdbx_description
1 polymer ?
#
loop_
_entity_poly.entity_id
_entity_poly.type
_entity_poly.pdbx_seq_one_letter_code
_entity_poly.pdbx_strand_id
1 'polypeptide(L)'
;MRTSTAVATTFLAVAVLAGCSASPAAESSPEETTSAEEAPLYDQLPDAIKDAGVIKIAGDTHPPYRTIEEGGEITGIDPDLQAALSEQLGVPFEIITSSGLDAMLTGMLSNRYDAFNGPVRTTPEREADFDAVVWMTTRTSYVFLDERADELDDPEALCGARVAGVTGSVTESQLERYNEWCQSEGLDPAEFIGLEDSNSTFLAVNSDRADYAGTTQSAAIDLQASDPDRYGYLIQSDEQGAGIDQLALFMPKGNGLAEPMLAAFEAIFANGEYERIMSEWGIEDAAVDAPTLNPMTSE
;
A
#
# COMPACT_ATOMS: atom_id res chain seq x y z
N MET A 1 43.31 28.87 57.99
CA MET A 1 44.72 28.52 58.14
C MET A 1 45.12 27.80 56.88
N ARG A 2 45.88 28.50 56.07
CA ARG A 2 47.22 28.13 55.56
C ARG A 2 47.20 26.84 54.77
N THR A 3 47.68 26.70 53.55
CA THR A 3 48.79 27.41 52.83
C THR A 3 48.71 27.06 51.35
N SER A 4 49.07 28.04 50.54
CA SER A 4 49.39 27.93 49.11
C SER A 4 50.61 27.05 48.85
N THR A 5 50.69 26.38 47.71
CA THR A 5 51.96 26.19 47.02
C THR A 5 51.74 26.13 45.51
N ALA A 6 52.30 27.13 44.84
CA ALA A 6 52.49 27.18 43.41
C ALA A 6 53.78 26.45 43.03
N VAL A 7 53.79 25.68 41.97
CA VAL A 7 55.02 25.30 41.28
C VAL A 7 54.80 25.50 39.78
N ALA A 8 55.61 26.42 39.28
CA ALA A 8 55.84 26.65 37.86
C ALA A 8 56.96 25.72 37.38
N THR A 9 56.86 25.12 36.22
CA THR A 9 58.11 24.79 35.43
C THR A 9 57.73 24.43 33.98
N THR A 10 58.15 25.23 33.08
CA THR A 10 59.04 25.07 31.93
C THR A 10 58.52 24.39 30.67
N PHE A 11 58.43 25.21 29.62
CA PHE A 11 58.29 24.90 28.20
C PHE A 11 59.35 23.91 27.68
N LEU A 12 58.92 22.93 26.91
CA LEU A 12 59.77 22.28 25.90
C LEU A 12 59.00 22.18 24.59
N ALA A 13 59.40 22.97 23.61
CA ALA A 13 58.89 22.93 22.24
C ALA A 13 59.54 21.78 21.49
N VAL A 14 58.77 20.82 21.03
CA VAL A 14 59.19 19.83 20.03
C VAL A 14 58.36 20.07 18.77
N ALA A 15 59.00 20.56 17.74
CA ALA A 15 58.47 20.67 16.39
C ALA A 15 58.51 19.28 15.74
N VAL A 16 57.34 18.70 15.46
CA VAL A 16 57.23 17.48 14.63
C VAL A 16 56.59 17.90 13.30
N LEU A 17 57.36 17.82 12.26
CA LEU A 17 56.90 17.90 10.87
C LEU A 17 56.01 16.67 10.59
N ALA A 18 54.70 16.89 10.48
CA ALA A 18 53.74 15.89 9.98
C ALA A 18 53.52 16.17 8.50
N GLY A 19 53.99 15.21 7.68
CA GLY A 19 53.72 15.16 6.25
C GLY A 19 52.21 14.94 5.99
N CYS A 20 51.63 15.82 5.16
CA CYS A 20 50.33 15.61 4.58
C CYS A 20 50.36 14.46 3.58
N SER A 21 49.83 13.30 3.99
CA SER A 21 49.36 12.26 3.06
C SER A 21 47.91 12.56 2.78
N ALA A 22 47.62 13.22 1.66
CA ALA A 22 46.27 13.37 1.13
C ALA A 22 45.77 12.01 0.68
N SER A 23 44.85 11.42 1.43
CA SER A 23 44.00 10.36 0.89
C SER A 23 43.07 10.99 -0.16
N PRO A 24 42.89 10.37 -1.33
CA PRO A 24 41.88 10.84 -2.25
C PRO A 24 40.51 10.71 -1.58
N ALA A 25 39.83 11.80 -1.39
CA ALA A 25 38.41 11.81 -1.11
C ALA A 25 37.72 11.02 -2.26
N ALA A 26 36.95 10.00 -1.91
CA ALA A 26 36.01 9.42 -2.85
C ALA A 26 35.07 10.55 -3.30
N GLU A 27 35.21 10.94 -4.56
CA GLU A 27 34.22 11.76 -5.22
C GLU A 27 32.94 10.91 -5.23
N SER A 28 32.00 11.23 -4.33
CA SER A 28 30.60 10.89 -4.50
C SER A 28 30.17 11.53 -5.81
N SER A 29 29.92 10.70 -6.82
CA SER A 29 29.22 11.14 -8.02
C SER A 29 27.97 11.88 -7.58
N PRO A 30 27.67 13.07 -8.14
CA PRO A 30 26.38 13.68 -7.91
C PRO A 30 25.35 12.68 -8.46
N GLU A 31 24.41 12.20 -7.65
CA GLU A 31 23.13 11.72 -8.17
C GLU A 31 22.60 12.86 -9.04
N GLU A 32 22.47 12.61 -10.34
CA GLU A 32 21.80 13.53 -11.25
C GLU A 32 20.33 13.60 -10.78
N THR A 33 20.05 14.58 -9.91
CA THR A 33 18.68 14.97 -9.60
C THR A 33 18.14 15.62 -10.86
N THR A 34 17.48 14.84 -11.71
CA THR A 34 16.72 15.35 -12.86
C THR A 34 15.81 16.45 -12.34
N SER A 35 15.83 17.65 -12.91
CA SER A 35 14.92 18.71 -12.47
C SER A 35 13.48 18.26 -12.74
N ALA A 36 12.53 18.62 -11.87
CA ALA A 36 11.13 18.25 -12.03
C ALA A 36 10.58 18.54 -13.44
N GLU A 37 10.96 19.69 -14.00
CA GLU A 37 10.55 20.13 -15.35
C GLU A 37 11.16 19.30 -16.51
N GLU A 38 12.16 18.45 -16.24
CA GLU A 38 12.76 17.54 -17.22
C GLU A 38 12.09 16.17 -17.25
N ALA A 39 11.18 15.87 -16.31
CA ALA A 39 10.45 14.61 -16.29
C ALA A 39 9.50 14.49 -17.50
N PRO A 40 9.38 13.28 -18.10
CA PRO A 40 8.68 13.09 -19.38
C PRO A 40 7.24 13.57 -19.41
N LEU A 41 6.53 13.54 -18.27
CA LEU A 41 5.10 13.84 -18.17
C LEU A 41 4.78 15.09 -17.34
N TYR A 42 5.80 15.84 -16.88
CA TYR A 42 5.60 17.03 -16.05
C TYR A 42 4.67 18.06 -16.67
N ASP A 43 4.82 18.30 -17.97
CA ASP A 43 4.00 19.27 -18.71
C ASP A 43 2.51 18.91 -18.75
N GLN A 44 2.17 17.62 -18.60
CA GLN A 44 0.79 17.12 -18.60
C GLN A 44 0.09 17.28 -17.24
N LEU A 45 0.84 17.55 -16.17
CA LEU A 45 0.26 17.76 -14.85
C LEU A 45 -0.61 19.03 -14.81
N PRO A 46 -1.70 19.02 -14.02
CA PRO A 46 -2.49 20.21 -13.72
C PRO A 46 -1.63 21.31 -13.09
N ASP A 47 -1.93 22.57 -13.41
CA ASP A 47 -1.21 23.73 -12.83
C ASP A 47 -1.25 23.70 -11.28
N ALA A 48 -2.35 23.27 -10.68
CA ALA A 48 -2.48 23.15 -9.23
C ALA A 48 -1.44 22.20 -8.61
N ILE A 49 -1.14 21.08 -9.30
CA ILE A 49 -0.12 20.11 -8.87
C ILE A 49 1.29 20.66 -9.10
N LYS A 50 1.54 21.30 -10.25
CA LYS A 50 2.83 21.96 -10.53
C LYS A 50 3.14 23.05 -9.50
N ASP A 51 2.14 23.87 -9.16
CA ASP A 51 2.27 24.93 -8.15
C ASP A 51 2.48 24.38 -6.74
N ALA A 52 1.84 23.26 -6.41
CA ALA A 52 2.02 22.56 -5.13
C ALA A 52 3.37 21.83 -5.05
N GLY A 53 3.91 21.38 -6.18
CA GLY A 53 5.14 20.60 -6.27
C GLY A 53 5.04 19.19 -5.65
N VAL A 54 3.82 18.68 -5.41
CA VAL A 54 3.57 17.40 -4.74
C VAL A 54 2.17 16.88 -5.05
N ILE A 55 2.00 15.56 -5.12
CA ILE A 55 0.69 14.89 -5.15
C ILE A 55 0.41 14.36 -3.74
N LYS A 56 -0.65 14.88 -3.09
CA LYS A 56 -1.08 14.42 -1.77
C LYS A 56 -1.90 13.16 -1.89
N ILE A 57 -1.46 12.09 -1.25
CA ILE A 57 -2.12 10.79 -1.31
C ILE A 57 -2.55 10.33 0.08
N ALA A 58 -3.80 9.89 0.21
CA ALA A 58 -4.28 9.30 1.46
C ALA A 58 -3.69 7.90 1.67
N GLY A 59 -3.46 7.51 2.92
CA GLY A 59 -3.01 6.16 3.22
C GLY A 59 -3.00 5.82 4.71
N ASP A 60 -3.11 4.53 4.99
CA ASP A 60 -2.96 3.90 6.30
C ASP A 60 -1.90 2.80 6.26
N THR A 61 -1.66 2.13 7.38
CA THR A 61 -0.84 0.92 7.41
C THR A 61 -1.68 -0.27 6.94
N HIS A 62 -1.25 -0.91 5.85
CA HIS A 62 -1.88 -2.08 5.26
C HIS A 62 -0.83 -2.94 4.52
N PRO A 63 -0.02 -3.73 5.23
CA PRO A 63 1.00 -4.57 4.61
C PRO A 63 0.38 -5.59 3.62
N PRO A 64 1.07 -5.95 2.53
CA PRO A 64 2.37 -5.46 2.07
C PRO A 64 2.30 -4.14 1.27
N TYR A 65 1.09 -3.57 1.08
CA TYR A 65 0.90 -2.36 0.27
C TYR A 65 1.60 -1.16 0.89
N ARG A 66 1.46 -0.98 2.20
CA ARG A 66 2.08 0.13 2.93
C ARG A 66 2.28 -0.22 4.40
N THR A 67 3.48 -0.01 4.91
CA THR A 67 3.82 -0.04 6.33
C THR A 67 4.33 1.33 6.74
N ILE A 68 3.70 1.91 7.76
CA ILE A 68 4.13 3.18 8.36
C ILE A 68 4.78 2.84 9.70
N GLU A 69 6.11 2.94 9.75
CA GLU A 69 6.91 2.61 10.93
C GLU A 69 6.80 3.71 12.02
N GLU A 70 7.10 3.37 13.27
CA GLU A 70 7.09 4.34 14.39
C GLU A 70 8.00 5.56 14.13
N GLY A 71 9.05 5.41 13.33
CA GLY A 71 9.97 6.49 12.92
C GLY A 71 9.44 7.37 11.79
N GLY A 72 8.29 7.04 11.20
CA GLY A 72 7.72 7.74 10.06
C GLY A 72 8.27 7.26 8.71
N GLU A 73 9.13 6.25 8.68
CA GLU A 73 9.54 5.56 7.46
C GLU A 73 8.33 4.82 6.87
N ILE A 74 8.17 4.88 5.55
CA ILE A 74 7.08 4.24 4.84
C ILE A 74 7.66 3.30 3.81
N THR A 75 7.27 2.02 3.89
CA THR A 75 7.72 0.95 2.99
C THR A 75 6.51 0.21 2.43
N GLY A 76 6.70 -0.51 1.33
CA GLY A 76 5.65 -1.34 0.73
C GLY A 76 5.54 -1.17 -0.78
N ILE A 77 4.62 -1.91 -1.38
CA ILE A 77 4.35 -1.86 -2.83
C ILE A 77 3.96 -0.44 -3.27
N ASP A 78 3.10 0.23 -2.49
CA ASP A 78 2.61 1.56 -2.82
C ASP A 78 3.71 2.63 -2.89
N PRO A 79 4.61 2.78 -1.89
CA PRO A 79 5.70 3.73 -1.99
C PRO A 79 6.70 3.41 -3.12
N ASP A 80 6.99 2.14 -3.41
CA ASP A 80 7.85 1.77 -4.53
C ASP A 80 7.21 2.16 -5.86
N LEU A 81 5.91 1.90 -6.02
CA LEU A 81 5.15 2.30 -7.19
C LEU A 81 5.10 3.84 -7.33
N GLN A 82 4.85 4.54 -6.21
CA GLN A 82 4.81 6.01 -6.18
C GLN A 82 6.17 6.63 -6.53
N ALA A 83 7.28 6.01 -6.12
CA ALA A 83 8.62 6.44 -6.50
C ALA A 83 8.82 6.33 -8.02
N ALA A 84 8.46 5.19 -8.63
CA ALA A 84 8.53 4.99 -10.06
C ALA A 84 7.63 5.96 -10.86
N LEU A 85 6.41 6.20 -10.37
CA LEU A 85 5.50 7.19 -10.98
C LEU A 85 6.04 8.63 -10.83
N SER A 86 6.68 8.96 -9.70
CA SER A 86 7.28 10.27 -9.46
C SER A 86 8.37 10.61 -10.46
N GLU A 87 9.17 9.62 -10.88
CA GLU A 87 10.20 9.81 -11.92
C GLU A 87 9.60 10.21 -13.27
N GLN A 88 8.40 9.70 -13.60
CA GLN A 88 7.71 10.02 -14.84
C GLN A 88 7.01 11.39 -14.76
N LEU A 89 6.43 11.71 -13.59
CA LEU A 89 5.63 12.92 -13.38
C LEU A 89 6.46 14.15 -12.97
N GLY A 90 7.66 13.96 -12.42
CA GLY A 90 8.52 15.06 -11.95
C GLY A 90 8.08 15.67 -10.62
N VAL A 91 7.12 15.09 -9.92
CA VAL A 91 6.65 15.52 -8.60
C VAL A 91 6.56 14.33 -7.65
N PRO A 92 6.98 14.47 -6.37
CA PRO A 92 6.86 13.40 -5.38
C PRO A 92 5.42 13.21 -4.93
N PHE A 93 5.16 12.03 -4.35
CA PHE A 93 3.95 11.78 -3.58
C PHE A 93 4.19 12.08 -2.10
N GLU A 94 3.25 12.76 -1.45
CA GLU A 94 3.21 12.96 -0.01
C GLU A 94 2.10 12.14 0.59
N ILE A 95 2.46 11.12 1.39
CA ILE A 95 1.47 10.26 2.04
C ILE A 95 0.95 10.97 3.29
N ILE A 96 -0.36 11.23 3.29
CA ILE A 96 -1.08 11.81 4.43
C ILE A 96 -1.82 10.68 5.13
N THR A 97 -1.37 10.35 6.33
CA THR A 97 -1.97 9.27 7.12
C THR A 97 -3.43 9.57 7.44
N SER A 98 -4.27 8.63 7.11
CA SER A 98 -5.71 8.62 7.40
C SER A 98 -6.14 7.18 7.62
N SER A 99 -7.07 6.93 8.50
CA SER A 99 -7.65 5.60 8.68
C SER A 99 -9.11 5.57 8.26
N GLY A 100 -9.54 4.39 7.82
CA GLY A 100 -10.90 4.18 7.34
C GLY A 100 -11.09 4.57 5.87
N LEU A 101 -11.53 3.60 5.06
CA LEU A 101 -11.73 3.77 3.62
C LEU A 101 -12.67 4.93 3.31
N ASP A 102 -13.80 5.04 4.02
CA ASP A 102 -14.80 6.10 3.82
C ASP A 102 -14.22 7.49 4.08
N ALA A 103 -13.34 7.63 5.09
CA ALA A 103 -12.68 8.90 5.40
C ALA A 103 -11.69 9.30 4.31
N MET A 104 -10.97 8.34 3.73
CA MET A 104 -10.06 8.57 2.62
C MET A 104 -10.80 8.98 1.34
N LEU A 105 -11.86 8.27 0.97
CA LEU A 105 -12.70 8.60 -0.19
C LEU A 105 -13.38 9.99 -0.02
N THR A 106 -13.96 10.27 1.15
CA THR A 106 -14.57 11.58 1.44
C THR A 106 -13.52 12.70 1.44
N GLY A 107 -12.31 12.42 1.92
CA GLY A 107 -11.20 13.36 1.91
C GLY A 107 -10.78 13.77 0.50
N MET A 108 -10.79 12.84 -0.46
CA MET A 108 -10.58 13.14 -1.88
C MET A 108 -11.68 14.05 -2.43
N LEU A 109 -12.97 13.75 -2.18
CA LEU A 109 -14.09 14.57 -2.65
C LEU A 109 -14.06 16.00 -2.07
N SER A 110 -13.44 16.19 -0.90
CA SER A 110 -13.25 17.50 -0.29
C SER A 110 -11.91 18.19 -0.63
N ASN A 111 -11.14 17.64 -1.59
CA ASN A 111 -9.83 18.12 -2.02
C ASN A 111 -8.78 18.16 -0.88
N ARG A 112 -8.91 17.30 0.12
CA ARG A 112 -7.89 17.10 1.14
C ARG A 112 -6.73 16.26 0.60
N TYR A 113 -7.04 15.33 -0.30
CA TYR A 113 -6.11 14.46 -1.01
C TYR A 113 -6.34 14.59 -2.51
N ASP A 114 -5.27 14.51 -3.28
CA ASP A 114 -5.29 14.53 -4.75
C ASP A 114 -5.53 13.13 -5.32
N ALA A 115 -5.14 12.10 -4.56
CA ALA A 115 -5.28 10.69 -4.93
C ALA A 115 -5.38 9.78 -3.70
N PHE A 116 -5.73 8.51 -3.95
CA PHE A 116 -5.64 7.41 -3.00
C PHE A 116 -5.14 6.16 -3.71
N ASN A 117 -4.10 5.52 -3.19
CA ASN A 117 -3.65 4.20 -3.60
C ASN A 117 -3.66 3.26 -2.39
N GLY A 118 -3.97 2.00 -2.65
CA GLY A 118 -4.08 0.96 -1.64
C GLY A 118 -4.87 -0.21 -2.19
N PRO A 119 -5.15 -1.25 -1.39
CA PRO A 119 -5.87 -2.42 -1.85
C PRO A 119 -7.38 -2.15 -1.98
N VAL A 120 -7.73 -1.17 -2.81
CA VAL A 120 -9.13 -0.78 -3.03
C VAL A 120 -9.56 -1.12 -4.44
N ARG A 121 -10.63 -1.90 -4.52
CA ARG A 121 -11.24 -2.34 -5.76
C ARG A 121 -11.98 -1.20 -6.45
N THR A 122 -11.85 -1.12 -7.79
CA THR A 122 -12.76 -0.30 -8.59
C THR A 122 -14.14 -0.94 -8.71
N THR A 123 -15.16 -0.11 -8.76
CA THR A 123 -16.58 -0.50 -8.98
C THR A 123 -17.27 0.60 -9.79
N PRO A 124 -18.40 0.32 -10.46
CA PRO A 124 -19.17 1.35 -11.17
C PRO A 124 -19.56 2.54 -10.28
N GLU A 125 -19.89 2.27 -9.01
CA GLU A 125 -20.28 3.31 -8.03
C GLU A 125 -19.08 4.21 -7.70
N ARG A 126 -17.90 3.64 -7.52
CA ARG A 126 -16.67 4.41 -7.24
C ARG A 126 -16.23 5.20 -8.47
N GLU A 127 -16.29 4.59 -9.64
CA GLU A 127 -15.99 5.27 -10.90
C GLU A 127 -17.00 6.36 -11.28
N ALA A 128 -18.15 6.46 -10.61
CA ALA A 128 -19.05 7.60 -10.76
C ALA A 128 -18.46 8.90 -10.19
N ASP A 129 -17.73 8.80 -9.08
CA ASP A 129 -17.18 9.96 -8.35
C ASP A 129 -15.67 10.13 -8.54
N PHE A 130 -14.97 9.05 -8.89
CA PHE A 130 -13.50 9.00 -9.01
C PHE A 130 -13.08 8.50 -10.39
N ASP A 131 -11.92 8.96 -10.84
CA ASP A 131 -11.16 8.28 -11.90
C ASP A 131 -10.26 7.23 -11.27
N ALA A 132 -10.23 6.03 -11.84
CA ALA A 132 -9.56 4.85 -11.32
C ALA A 132 -8.59 4.28 -12.36
N VAL A 133 -7.28 4.32 -12.08
CA VAL A 133 -6.28 3.60 -12.88
C VAL A 133 -6.03 2.25 -12.25
N VAL A 134 -6.51 1.20 -12.90
CA VAL A 134 -6.27 -0.20 -12.48
C VAL A 134 -4.83 -0.59 -12.81
N TRP A 135 -4.13 -1.15 -11.83
CA TRP A 135 -2.74 -1.56 -11.97
C TRP A 135 -2.44 -2.96 -11.42
N MET A 136 -3.36 -3.59 -10.70
CA MET A 136 -3.24 -4.98 -10.26
C MET A 136 -4.60 -5.63 -10.02
N THR A 137 -4.57 -6.92 -9.77
CA THR A 137 -5.76 -7.70 -9.39
C THR A 137 -5.60 -8.31 -8.01
N THR A 138 -6.68 -8.81 -7.43
CA THR A 138 -6.65 -9.60 -6.21
C THR A 138 -7.85 -10.54 -6.14
N ARG A 139 -7.77 -11.51 -5.20
CA ARG A 139 -8.91 -12.30 -4.71
C ARG A 139 -9.09 -12.01 -3.23
N THR A 140 -10.29 -12.17 -2.72
CA THR A 140 -10.52 -12.11 -1.28
C THR A 140 -9.99 -13.37 -0.63
N SER A 141 -9.29 -13.19 0.47
CA SER A 141 -8.74 -14.25 1.31
C SER A 141 -9.21 -14.06 2.75
N TYR A 142 -9.28 -15.15 3.49
CA TYR A 142 -9.75 -15.18 4.87
C TYR A 142 -8.64 -15.77 5.74
N VAL A 143 -8.04 -14.94 6.58
CA VAL A 143 -6.94 -15.31 7.49
C VAL A 143 -7.53 -15.80 8.81
N PHE A 144 -6.97 -16.88 9.34
CA PHE A 144 -7.32 -17.47 10.63
C PHE A 144 -6.07 -17.82 11.45
N LEU A 145 -6.23 -18.14 12.74
CA LEU A 145 -5.13 -18.61 13.57
C LEU A 145 -4.82 -20.08 13.26
N ASP A 146 -3.55 -20.38 12.95
CA ASP A 146 -3.08 -21.73 12.59
C ASP A 146 -3.34 -22.79 13.67
N GLU A 147 -3.38 -22.40 14.95
CA GLU A 147 -3.79 -23.28 16.06
C GLU A 147 -5.22 -23.82 15.92
N ARG A 148 -6.04 -23.22 15.04
CA ARG A 148 -7.41 -23.65 14.70
C ARG A 148 -7.53 -24.24 13.29
N ALA A 149 -6.40 -24.54 12.63
CA ALA A 149 -6.41 -25.04 11.24
C ALA A 149 -7.24 -26.32 11.09
N ASP A 150 -7.21 -27.23 12.07
CA ASP A 150 -8.05 -28.45 12.05
C ASP A 150 -9.56 -28.16 11.93
N GLU A 151 -10.00 -26.95 12.31
CA GLU A 151 -11.41 -26.52 12.26
C GLU A 151 -11.68 -25.57 11.09
N LEU A 152 -10.70 -24.70 10.75
CA LEU A 152 -10.89 -23.52 9.91
C LEU A 152 -10.22 -23.63 8.53
N ASP A 153 -9.32 -24.57 8.32
CA ASP A 153 -8.68 -24.78 7.01
C ASP A 153 -9.56 -25.63 6.06
N ASP A 154 -10.84 -25.28 6.03
CA ASP A 154 -11.84 -25.87 5.13
C ASP A 154 -12.71 -24.74 4.59
N PRO A 155 -12.85 -24.62 3.25
CA PRO A 155 -13.76 -23.63 2.68
C PRO A 155 -15.17 -23.65 3.27
N GLU A 156 -15.76 -24.81 3.59
CA GLU A 156 -17.09 -24.88 4.20
C GLU A 156 -17.14 -24.32 5.62
N ALA A 157 -16.00 -24.31 6.34
CA ALA A 157 -15.92 -23.79 7.71
C ALA A 157 -16.13 -22.28 7.82
N LEU A 158 -16.02 -21.55 6.70
CA LEU A 158 -16.37 -20.13 6.65
C LEU A 158 -17.89 -19.92 6.80
N CYS A 159 -18.71 -20.89 6.38
CA CYS A 159 -20.17 -20.84 6.55
C CYS A 159 -20.54 -20.93 8.05
N GLY A 160 -21.33 -19.95 8.50
CA GLY A 160 -21.71 -19.80 9.91
C GLY A 160 -20.62 -19.19 10.82
N ALA A 161 -19.43 -18.91 10.28
CA ALA A 161 -18.34 -18.30 11.04
C ALA A 161 -18.49 -16.79 11.22
N ARG A 162 -17.73 -16.23 12.16
CA ARG A 162 -17.60 -14.78 12.38
C ARG A 162 -16.44 -14.27 11.53
N VAL A 163 -16.73 -13.40 10.58
CA VAL A 163 -15.75 -12.83 9.64
C VAL A 163 -15.58 -11.33 9.88
N ALA A 164 -14.42 -10.92 10.38
CA ALA A 164 -14.05 -9.51 10.49
C ALA A 164 -13.59 -8.99 9.13
N GLY A 165 -14.00 -7.79 8.76
CA GLY A 165 -13.59 -7.11 7.54
C GLY A 165 -13.73 -5.60 7.67
N VAL A 166 -13.05 -4.86 6.79
CA VAL A 166 -13.18 -3.40 6.74
C VAL A 166 -14.55 -3.04 6.14
N THR A 167 -15.30 -2.22 6.84
CA THR A 167 -16.62 -1.75 6.39
C THR A 167 -16.50 -1.03 5.05
N GLY A 168 -17.40 -1.32 4.11
CA GLY A 168 -17.39 -0.76 2.76
C GLY A 168 -16.30 -1.32 1.84
N SER A 169 -15.50 -2.27 2.32
CA SER A 169 -14.45 -2.92 1.51
C SER A 169 -15.03 -3.98 0.56
N VAL A 170 -14.16 -4.47 -0.32
CA VAL A 170 -14.47 -5.62 -1.19
C VAL A 170 -14.83 -6.87 -0.39
N THR A 171 -14.24 -7.08 0.78
CA THR A 171 -14.47 -8.25 1.63
C THR A 171 -15.95 -8.40 2.01
N GLU A 172 -16.62 -7.28 2.35
CA GLU A 172 -18.05 -7.29 2.69
C GLU A 172 -18.89 -7.83 1.54
N SER A 173 -18.73 -7.28 0.33
CA SER A 173 -19.49 -7.73 -0.84
C SER A 173 -19.08 -9.12 -1.34
N GLN A 174 -17.83 -9.55 -1.14
CA GLN A 174 -17.39 -10.91 -1.44
C GLN A 174 -18.01 -11.91 -0.47
N LEU A 175 -18.09 -11.56 0.82
CA LEU A 175 -18.73 -12.41 1.82
C LEU A 175 -20.23 -12.56 1.58
N GLU A 176 -20.91 -11.52 1.06
CA GLU A 176 -22.30 -11.64 0.64
C GLU A 176 -22.48 -12.74 -0.43
N ARG A 177 -21.63 -12.74 -1.47
CA ARG A 177 -21.66 -13.80 -2.49
C ARG A 177 -21.29 -15.17 -1.93
N TYR A 178 -20.33 -15.21 -1.00
CA TYR A 178 -19.99 -16.44 -0.29
C TYR A 178 -21.20 -16.98 0.50
N ASN A 179 -21.94 -16.10 1.14
CA ASN A 179 -23.15 -16.47 1.89
C ASN A 179 -24.28 -17.01 0.98
N GLU A 180 -24.37 -16.53 -0.27
CA GLU A 180 -25.27 -17.12 -1.27
C GLU A 180 -24.86 -18.56 -1.59
N TRP A 181 -23.56 -18.84 -1.71
CA TRP A 181 -23.04 -20.18 -1.89
C TRP A 181 -23.32 -21.06 -0.67
N CYS A 182 -23.00 -20.61 0.57
CA CYS A 182 -23.32 -21.35 1.80
C CYS A 182 -24.79 -21.77 1.84
N GLN A 183 -25.70 -20.84 1.53
CA GLN A 183 -27.14 -21.13 1.51
C GLN A 183 -27.52 -22.13 0.42
N SER A 184 -26.85 -22.11 -0.75
CA SER A 184 -27.10 -23.10 -1.82
C SER A 184 -26.67 -24.51 -1.42
N GLU A 185 -25.65 -24.65 -0.58
CA GLU A 185 -25.20 -25.91 0.00
C GLU A 185 -25.99 -26.31 1.27
N GLY A 186 -26.94 -25.47 1.71
CA GLY A 186 -27.77 -25.71 2.90
C GLY A 186 -27.06 -25.44 4.22
N LEU A 187 -26.00 -24.62 4.18
CA LEU A 187 -25.21 -24.18 5.32
C LEU A 187 -25.66 -22.80 5.81
N ASP A 188 -25.37 -22.48 7.07
CA ASP A 188 -25.67 -21.17 7.64
C ASP A 188 -24.75 -20.07 7.04
N PRO A 189 -25.25 -18.84 6.82
CA PRO A 189 -24.40 -17.75 6.35
C PRO A 189 -23.41 -17.30 7.43
N ALA A 190 -22.21 -16.87 7.00
CA ALA A 190 -21.23 -16.23 7.87
C ALA A 190 -21.74 -14.87 8.37
N GLU A 191 -21.36 -14.51 9.59
CA GLU A 191 -21.63 -13.20 10.19
C GLU A 191 -20.52 -12.21 9.87
N PHE A 192 -20.84 -11.08 9.22
CA PHE A 192 -19.87 -10.02 8.97
C PHE A 192 -19.72 -9.09 10.18
N ILE A 193 -18.47 -8.89 10.64
CA ILE A 193 -18.08 -7.95 11.68
C ILE A 193 -17.33 -6.79 11.02
N GLY A 194 -18.05 -5.70 10.72
CA GLY A 194 -17.46 -4.49 10.11
C GLY A 194 -16.60 -3.71 11.08
N LEU A 195 -15.36 -3.42 10.69
CA LEU A 195 -14.36 -2.67 11.45
C LEU A 195 -13.82 -1.51 10.60
N GLU A 196 -13.07 -0.61 11.23
CA GLU A 196 -12.61 0.63 10.58
C GLU A 196 -11.40 0.39 9.67
N ASP A 197 -10.47 -0.48 10.07
CA ASP A 197 -9.21 -0.71 9.37
C ASP A 197 -8.75 -2.19 9.47
N SER A 198 -7.75 -2.54 8.66
CA SER A 198 -7.20 -3.90 8.58
C SER A 198 -6.55 -4.37 9.89
N ASN A 199 -5.88 -3.48 10.63
CA ASN A 199 -5.28 -3.84 11.91
C ASN A 199 -6.34 -4.28 12.91
N SER A 200 -7.47 -3.58 12.92
CA SER A 200 -8.63 -3.93 13.75
C SER A 200 -9.24 -5.29 13.36
N THR A 201 -9.23 -5.66 12.07
CA THR A 201 -9.71 -6.97 11.62
C THR A 201 -8.81 -8.10 12.11
N PHE A 202 -7.50 -7.98 11.96
CA PHE A 202 -6.55 -8.97 12.49
C PHE A 202 -6.56 -9.03 14.02
N LEU A 203 -6.72 -7.89 14.70
CA LEU A 203 -6.87 -7.88 16.16
C LEU A 203 -8.15 -8.61 16.62
N ALA A 204 -9.23 -8.57 15.83
CA ALA A 204 -10.46 -9.30 16.14
C ALA A 204 -10.22 -10.83 16.12
N VAL A 205 -9.47 -11.35 15.13
CA VAL A 205 -9.06 -12.76 15.08
C VAL A 205 -8.13 -13.11 16.24
N ASN A 206 -7.08 -12.31 16.46
CA ASN A 206 -6.12 -12.55 17.56
C ASN A 206 -6.73 -12.51 18.97
N SER A 207 -7.90 -11.91 19.14
CA SER A 207 -8.63 -11.80 20.41
C SER A 207 -9.90 -12.68 20.48
N ASP A 208 -10.05 -13.64 19.56
CA ASP A 208 -11.19 -14.55 19.46
C ASP A 208 -12.56 -13.85 19.34
N ARG A 209 -12.57 -12.63 18.78
CA ARG A 209 -13.81 -11.92 18.45
C ARG A 209 -14.33 -12.26 17.07
N ALA A 210 -13.44 -12.73 16.18
CA ALA A 210 -13.76 -13.26 14.86
C ALA A 210 -12.99 -14.56 14.63
N ASP A 211 -13.51 -15.41 13.77
CA ASP A 211 -12.87 -16.66 13.37
C ASP A 211 -11.93 -16.41 12.19
N TYR A 212 -12.31 -15.48 11.32
CA TYR A 212 -11.55 -15.08 10.15
C TYR A 212 -11.42 -13.54 10.05
N ALA A 213 -10.32 -13.11 9.43
CA ALA A 213 -10.15 -11.75 8.94
C ALA A 213 -10.13 -11.76 7.41
N GLY A 214 -11.12 -11.12 6.79
CA GLY A 214 -11.16 -10.96 5.34
C GLY A 214 -10.20 -9.86 4.88
N THR A 215 -9.38 -10.18 3.87
CA THR A 215 -8.37 -9.30 3.30
C THR A 215 -8.08 -9.65 1.84
N THR A 216 -7.11 -8.96 1.22
CA THR A 216 -6.61 -9.32 -0.12
C THR A 216 -5.70 -10.55 -0.05
N GLN A 217 -5.56 -11.26 -1.16
CA GLN A 217 -4.68 -12.42 -1.26
C GLN A 217 -3.23 -12.05 -0.95
N SER A 218 -2.73 -10.93 -1.46
CA SER A 218 -1.36 -10.48 -1.18
C SER A 218 -1.12 -10.22 0.30
N ALA A 219 -2.08 -9.59 0.99
CA ALA A 219 -1.97 -9.34 2.43
C ALA A 219 -2.05 -10.64 3.26
N ALA A 220 -2.84 -11.61 2.83
CA ALA A 220 -2.89 -12.92 3.49
C ALA A 220 -1.59 -13.70 3.35
N ILE A 221 -1.00 -13.69 2.14
CA ILE A 221 0.30 -14.34 1.85
C ILE A 221 1.40 -13.68 2.67
N ASP A 222 1.48 -12.34 2.68
CA ASP A 222 2.48 -11.59 3.44
C ASP A 222 2.39 -11.87 4.94
N LEU A 223 1.18 -11.86 5.48
CA LEU A 223 0.96 -12.12 6.90
C LEU A 223 1.37 -13.55 7.28
N GLN A 224 1.00 -14.56 6.48
CA GLN A 224 1.42 -15.94 6.71
C GLN A 224 2.94 -16.09 6.56
N ALA A 225 3.57 -15.44 5.57
CA ALA A 225 5.02 -15.49 5.39
C ALA A 225 5.77 -14.84 6.57
N SER A 226 5.20 -13.82 7.20
CA SER A 226 5.79 -13.14 8.36
C SER A 226 5.73 -13.96 9.64
N ASP A 227 4.69 -14.77 9.83
CA ASP A 227 4.49 -15.65 11.01
C ASP A 227 3.76 -16.95 10.60
N PRO A 228 4.47 -17.89 9.93
CA PRO A 228 3.85 -19.09 9.34
C PRO A 228 3.33 -20.10 10.39
N ASP A 229 3.81 -20.04 11.62
CA ASP A 229 3.33 -20.90 12.71
C ASP A 229 2.08 -20.31 13.40
N ARG A 230 1.67 -19.12 13.00
CA ARG A 230 0.54 -18.40 13.63
C ARG A 230 -0.66 -18.24 12.74
N TYR A 231 -0.48 -18.03 11.44
CA TYR A 231 -1.56 -17.70 10.52
C TYR A 231 -1.67 -18.69 9.38
N GLY A 232 -2.89 -19.18 9.17
CA GLY A 232 -3.34 -19.83 7.95
C GLY A 232 -4.27 -18.89 7.16
N TYR A 233 -4.55 -19.23 5.90
CA TYR A 233 -5.54 -18.48 5.12
C TYR A 233 -6.25 -19.38 4.09
N LEU A 234 -7.49 -19.02 3.78
CA LEU A 234 -8.28 -19.55 2.67
C LEU A 234 -8.38 -18.50 1.56
N ILE A 235 -8.37 -18.94 0.31
CA ILE A 235 -8.67 -18.10 -0.85
C ILE A 235 -10.06 -18.49 -1.35
N GLN A 236 -10.95 -17.53 -1.47
CA GLN A 236 -12.29 -17.76 -2.03
C GLN A 236 -12.18 -18.19 -3.50
N SER A 237 -12.85 -19.27 -3.87
CA SER A 237 -12.87 -19.80 -5.24
C SER A 237 -14.00 -19.17 -6.08
N ASP A 238 -13.91 -19.34 -7.40
CA ASP A 238 -14.97 -18.89 -8.33
C ASP A 238 -16.29 -19.60 -8.08
N GLU A 239 -16.27 -20.89 -7.65
CA GLU A 239 -17.45 -21.66 -7.28
C GLU A 239 -18.17 -21.07 -6.06
N GLN A 240 -17.40 -20.43 -5.16
CA GLN A 240 -17.89 -19.73 -3.96
C GLN A 240 -18.25 -18.28 -4.23
N GLY A 241 -18.41 -17.88 -5.49
CA GLY A 241 -18.80 -16.56 -5.91
C GLY A 241 -17.67 -15.51 -5.87
N ALA A 242 -16.41 -15.94 -5.68
CA ALA A 242 -15.29 -15.02 -5.86
C ALA A 242 -15.21 -14.58 -7.31
N GLY A 243 -14.77 -13.36 -7.49
CA GLY A 243 -14.27 -12.86 -8.76
C GLY A 243 -12.80 -12.49 -8.60
N ILE A 244 -12.19 -12.08 -9.70
CA ILE A 244 -10.94 -11.35 -9.67
C ILE A 244 -11.31 -9.88 -9.54
N ASP A 245 -10.91 -9.27 -8.44
CA ASP A 245 -11.12 -7.84 -8.22
C ASP A 245 -9.97 -7.03 -8.81
N GLN A 246 -10.28 -5.90 -9.43
CA GLN A 246 -9.31 -4.97 -9.98
C GLN A 246 -9.02 -3.88 -8.96
N LEU A 247 -7.76 -3.74 -8.55
CA LEU A 247 -7.30 -2.71 -7.64
C LEU A 247 -6.78 -1.51 -8.42
N ALA A 248 -7.09 -0.31 -7.91
CA ALA A 248 -6.81 0.91 -8.63
C ALA A 248 -6.23 2.02 -7.74
N LEU A 249 -5.48 2.91 -8.38
CA LEU A 249 -5.20 4.24 -7.86
C LEU A 249 -6.38 5.16 -8.24
N PHE A 250 -6.96 5.79 -7.24
CA PHE A 250 -8.15 6.66 -7.38
C PHE A 250 -7.79 8.13 -7.31
N MET A 251 -8.48 8.94 -8.10
CA MET A 251 -8.37 10.39 -8.15
C MET A 251 -9.77 11.00 -8.22
N PRO A 252 -10.05 12.16 -7.58
CA PRO A 252 -11.32 12.85 -7.77
C PRO A 252 -11.57 13.18 -9.24
N LYS A 253 -12.77 12.91 -9.74
CA LYS A 253 -13.11 13.28 -11.12
C LYS A 253 -12.92 14.78 -11.35
N GLY A 254 -12.30 15.10 -12.49
CA GLY A 254 -12.11 16.48 -12.92
C GLY A 254 -10.96 17.22 -12.24
N ASN A 255 -10.14 16.57 -11.40
CA ASN A 255 -8.91 17.19 -10.87
C ASN A 255 -7.76 17.25 -11.89
N GLY A 256 -7.92 16.61 -13.06
CA GLY A 256 -6.97 16.66 -14.16
C GLY A 256 -5.79 15.68 -14.03
N LEU A 257 -5.77 14.82 -13.01
CA LEU A 257 -4.69 13.84 -12.81
C LEU A 257 -4.89 12.53 -13.57
N ALA A 258 -6.11 12.21 -14.05
CA ALA A 258 -6.42 10.90 -14.61
C ALA A 258 -5.52 10.52 -15.80
N GLU A 259 -5.43 11.38 -16.81
CA GLU A 259 -4.64 11.14 -18.02
C GLU A 259 -3.12 11.13 -17.73
N PRO A 260 -2.54 12.11 -17.00
CA PRO A 260 -1.12 12.04 -16.65
C PRO A 260 -0.77 10.80 -15.81
N MET A 261 -1.65 10.37 -14.92
CA MET A 261 -1.44 9.18 -14.08
C MET A 261 -1.48 7.90 -14.93
N LEU A 262 -2.47 7.77 -15.82
CA LEU A 262 -2.51 6.64 -16.76
C LEU A 262 -1.23 6.60 -17.60
N ALA A 263 -0.80 7.73 -18.18
CA ALA A 263 0.42 7.80 -18.97
C ALA A 263 1.68 7.43 -18.14
N ALA A 264 1.73 7.81 -16.85
CA ALA A 264 2.83 7.43 -15.96
C ALA A 264 2.84 5.91 -15.69
N PHE A 265 1.68 5.30 -15.45
CA PHE A 265 1.58 3.85 -15.36
C PHE A 265 2.01 3.17 -16.68
N GLU A 266 1.52 3.62 -17.83
CA GLU A 266 1.94 3.08 -19.14
C GLU A 266 3.46 3.15 -19.32
N ALA A 267 4.09 4.23 -18.87
CA ALA A 267 5.54 4.40 -18.95
C ALA A 267 6.31 3.40 -18.07
N ILE A 268 5.87 3.17 -16.81
CA ILE A 268 6.54 2.20 -15.93
C ILE A 268 6.26 0.74 -16.34
N PHE A 269 5.15 0.46 -17.02
CA PHE A 269 4.90 -0.83 -17.64
C PHE A 269 5.84 -1.04 -18.85
N ALA A 270 5.98 -0.02 -19.69
CA ALA A 270 6.80 -0.11 -20.91
C ALA A 270 8.31 -0.22 -20.62
N ASN A 271 8.81 0.38 -19.55
CA ASN A 271 10.24 0.37 -19.19
C ASN A 271 10.63 -0.81 -18.28
N GLY A 272 9.66 -1.64 -17.84
CA GLY A 272 9.89 -2.83 -17.02
C GLY A 272 9.93 -2.57 -15.51
N GLU A 273 9.75 -1.33 -15.07
CA GLU A 273 9.79 -0.97 -13.64
C GLU A 273 8.61 -1.55 -12.88
N TYR A 274 7.42 -1.59 -13.48
CA TYR A 274 6.25 -2.26 -12.93
C TYR A 274 6.52 -3.76 -12.68
N GLU A 275 7.04 -4.48 -13.69
CA GLU A 275 7.35 -5.91 -13.57
C GLU A 275 8.41 -6.16 -12.47
N ARG A 276 9.41 -5.29 -12.36
CA ARG A 276 10.43 -5.35 -11.31
C ARG A 276 9.80 -5.25 -9.92
N ILE A 277 8.92 -4.25 -9.71
CA ILE A 277 8.23 -4.03 -8.43
C ILE A 277 7.37 -5.25 -8.09
N MET A 278 6.54 -5.74 -9.01
CA MET A 278 5.68 -6.91 -8.77
C MET A 278 6.50 -8.14 -8.40
N SER A 279 7.65 -8.34 -9.04
CA SER A 279 8.55 -9.47 -8.77
C SER A 279 9.30 -9.34 -7.45
N GLU A 280 9.74 -8.15 -7.08
CA GLU A 280 10.40 -7.91 -5.77
C GLU A 280 9.47 -8.21 -4.60
N TRP A 281 8.17 -7.97 -4.78
CA TRP A 281 7.17 -8.26 -3.77
C TRP A 281 6.57 -9.67 -3.89
N GLY A 282 6.98 -10.48 -4.90
CA GLY A 282 6.50 -11.85 -5.10
C GLY A 282 4.99 -11.93 -5.39
N ILE A 283 4.46 -10.95 -6.11
CA ILE A 283 3.02 -10.81 -6.43
C ILE A 283 2.76 -10.77 -7.93
N GLU A 284 3.61 -11.41 -8.73
CA GLU A 284 3.50 -11.47 -10.20
C GLU A 284 2.13 -12.02 -10.64
N ASP A 285 1.56 -12.93 -9.88
CA ASP A 285 0.24 -13.52 -10.17
C ASP A 285 -0.92 -12.49 -10.05
N ALA A 286 -0.68 -11.37 -9.39
CA ALA A 286 -1.64 -10.27 -9.27
C ALA A 286 -1.44 -9.17 -10.34
N ALA A 287 -0.41 -9.29 -11.18
CA ALA A 287 -0.10 -8.32 -12.23
C ALA A 287 -1.20 -8.28 -13.30
N VAL A 288 -1.34 -7.13 -13.95
CA VAL A 288 -2.16 -6.94 -15.14
C VAL A 288 -1.26 -6.74 -16.36
N ASP A 289 -1.76 -7.07 -17.55
CA ASP A 289 -1.00 -6.91 -18.79
C ASP A 289 -0.77 -5.44 -19.18
N ALA A 290 -1.69 -4.55 -18.78
CA ALA A 290 -1.62 -3.11 -19.01
C ALA A 290 -2.50 -2.36 -18.00
N PRO A 291 -2.15 -1.11 -17.66
CA PRO A 291 -3.02 -0.27 -16.84
C PRO A 291 -4.28 0.12 -17.63
N THR A 292 -5.40 0.25 -16.93
CA THR A 292 -6.67 0.67 -17.56
C THR A 292 -7.34 1.77 -16.76
N LEU A 293 -7.90 2.76 -17.45
CA LEU A 293 -8.63 3.85 -16.81
C LEU A 293 -10.13 3.58 -16.84
N ASN A 294 -10.77 3.61 -15.67
CA ASN A 294 -12.23 3.49 -15.48
C ASN A 294 -12.84 2.27 -16.19
N PRO A 295 -12.30 1.05 -16.02
CA PRO A 295 -12.75 -0.12 -16.80
C PRO A 295 -14.19 -0.54 -16.52
N MET A 296 -14.79 -0.12 -15.39
CA MET A 296 -16.16 -0.47 -15.02
C MET A 296 -17.21 0.44 -15.67
N THR A 297 -16.81 1.62 -16.14
CA THR A 297 -17.70 2.63 -16.76
C THR A 297 -17.29 3.04 -18.16
N SER A 298 -16.10 2.67 -18.65
CA SER A 298 -15.69 2.84 -20.05
C SER A 298 -16.41 1.80 -20.91
N GLU A 299 -17.25 2.24 -21.84
CA GLU A 299 -17.84 1.40 -22.90
C GLU A 299 -16.86 1.19 -24.08
#